data_b977aca580e6e2ce9d24dd2cf4f9a522
#
_entry.id   b977aca580e6e2ce9d24dd2cf4f9a522
#
_cell.length_a   1.000
_cell.length_b   1.000
_cell.length_c   1.000
_cell.angle_alpha   90.00
_cell.angle_beta   90.00
_cell.angle_gamma   90.00
#
_symmetry.space_group_name_H-M   'P 1'
#
loop_
_entity.id
_entity.type
_entity.pdbx_description
1 polymer ?
#
loop_
_entity_poly.entity_id
_entity_poly.type
_entity_poly.pdbx_seq_one_letter_code
_entity_poly.pdbx_strand_id
1 'polypeptide(L)'
;IDGMEIHEGDIMGIGDHGMLAVSTSLEKTTVDTLKAMLDEDSELVTVYYGSDVTAEDAEALIEKLQASCPDVEIELQEGGQPIYYYLISVE
;
A
#
# COMPACT_ATOMS: atom_id res chain seq x y z
N ILE A 1 -10.01 -13.86 8.77
CA ILE A 1 -8.78 -14.30 8.10
C ILE A 1 -7.58 -13.77 8.89
N ASP A 2 -6.67 -14.64 9.24
CA ASP A 2 -5.43 -14.29 9.96
C ASP A 2 -5.67 -13.52 11.27
N GLY A 3 -6.80 -13.80 11.94
CA GLY A 3 -7.14 -13.14 13.20
C GLY A 3 -7.72 -11.75 13.06
N MET A 4 -7.85 -11.25 11.85
CA MET A 4 -8.45 -9.94 11.58
C MET A 4 -9.92 -10.07 11.21
N GLU A 5 -10.74 -9.16 11.72
CA GLU A 5 -12.16 -9.11 11.42
C GLU A 5 -12.37 -8.27 10.16
N ILE A 6 -13.14 -8.79 9.20
CA ILE A 6 -13.43 -8.13 7.94
C ILE A 6 -14.92 -7.82 7.84
N HIS A 7 -15.25 -6.59 7.50
CA HIS A 7 -16.61 -6.12 7.28
C HIS A 7 -16.81 -5.68 5.84
N GLU A 8 -18.04 -5.65 5.39
CA GLU A 8 -18.38 -5.14 4.06
C GLU A 8 -17.88 -3.70 3.91
N GLY A 9 -17.24 -3.40 2.79
CA GLY A 9 -16.67 -2.08 2.53
C GLY A 9 -15.25 -1.90 3.03
N ASP A 10 -14.69 -2.89 3.72
CA ASP A 10 -13.31 -2.82 4.19
C ASP A 10 -12.33 -3.00 3.03
N ILE A 11 -11.18 -2.36 3.16
CA ILE A 11 -10.08 -2.45 2.22
C ILE A 11 -8.96 -3.24 2.87
N MET A 12 -8.43 -4.22 2.14
CA MET A 12 -7.44 -5.15 2.66
C MET A 12 -6.07 -4.95 2.04
N GLY A 13 -5.03 -5.01 2.88
CA GLY A 13 -3.65 -5.14 2.43
C GLY A 13 -3.21 -6.58 2.58
N ILE A 14 -2.83 -7.22 1.48
CA ILE A 14 -2.46 -8.64 1.44
C ILE A 14 -0.99 -8.78 1.05
N GLY A 15 -0.23 -9.54 1.83
CA GLY A 15 1.16 -9.88 1.54
C GLY A 15 1.33 -11.35 1.26
N ASP A 16 2.58 -11.80 1.14
CA ASP A 16 2.91 -13.18 0.78
C ASP A 16 2.43 -14.21 1.81
N HIS A 17 2.30 -13.80 3.06
CA HIS A 17 1.93 -14.70 4.15
C HIS A 17 0.53 -14.42 4.72
N GLY A 18 -0.28 -13.63 4.02
CA GLY A 18 -1.64 -13.36 4.43
C GLY A 18 -1.96 -11.88 4.53
N MET A 19 -3.01 -11.56 5.30
CA MET A 19 -3.49 -10.20 5.43
C MET A 19 -2.60 -9.39 6.38
N LEU A 20 -2.14 -8.24 5.91
CA LEU A 20 -1.27 -7.34 6.67
C LEU A 20 -2.03 -6.19 7.32
N ALA A 21 -3.11 -5.74 6.69
CA ALA A 21 -3.89 -4.61 7.20
C ALA A 21 -5.31 -4.65 6.66
N VAL A 22 -6.23 -4.05 7.40
CA VAL A 22 -7.63 -3.89 6.98
C VAL A 22 -8.20 -2.64 7.63
N SER A 23 -8.90 -1.83 6.85
CA SER A 23 -9.64 -0.67 7.35
C SER A 23 -10.62 -0.19 6.28
N THR A 24 -11.44 0.79 6.62
CA THR A 24 -12.36 1.41 5.65
C THR A 24 -11.67 2.49 4.82
N SER A 25 -10.45 2.87 5.17
CA SER A 25 -9.68 3.90 4.47
C SER A 25 -8.59 3.27 3.60
N LEU A 26 -8.60 3.58 2.30
CA LEU A 26 -7.57 3.12 1.38
C LEU A 26 -6.19 3.63 1.81
N GLU A 27 -6.11 4.89 2.20
CA GLU A 27 -4.87 5.51 2.66
C GLU A 27 -4.31 4.80 3.89
N LYS A 28 -5.14 4.62 4.92
CA LYS A 28 -4.71 3.96 6.16
C LYS A 28 -4.28 2.52 5.89
N THR A 29 -5.05 1.78 5.10
CA THR A 29 -4.72 0.40 4.76
C THR A 29 -3.38 0.33 4.02
N THR A 30 -3.14 1.24 3.08
CA THR A 30 -1.90 1.26 2.32
C THR A 30 -0.70 1.60 3.20
N VAL A 31 -0.83 2.59 4.07
CA VAL A 31 0.24 2.96 5.02
C VAL A 31 0.55 1.79 5.95
N ASP A 32 -0.47 1.18 6.54
CA ASP A 32 -0.28 0.07 7.47
C ASP A 32 0.32 -1.15 6.78
N THR A 33 -0.10 -1.43 5.54
CA THR A 33 0.44 -2.52 4.74
C THR A 33 1.93 -2.31 4.46
N LEU A 34 2.31 -1.10 4.03
CA LEU A 34 3.69 -0.78 3.76
C LEU A 34 4.55 -0.92 5.02
N LYS A 35 4.09 -0.39 6.15
CA LYS A 35 4.82 -0.51 7.42
C LYS A 35 5.03 -1.96 7.82
N ALA A 36 4.04 -2.83 7.56
CA ALA A 36 4.16 -4.25 7.87
C ALA A 36 5.18 -4.96 6.96
N MET A 37 5.40 -4.45 5.76
CA MET A 37 6.35 -5.03 4.80
C MET A 37 7.80 -4.58 5.00
N LEU A 38 7.99 -3.40 5.60
CA LEU A 38 9.33 -2.82 5.76
C LEU A 38 10.12 -3.50 6.88
N ASP A 39 11.42 -3.62 6.66
CA ASP A 39 12.37 -4.06 7.67
C ASP A 39 13.58 -3.10 7.65
N GLU A 40 14.58 -3.38 8.49
CA GLU A 40 15.76 -2.51 8.60
C GLU A 40 16.64 -2.51 7.35
N ASP A 41 16.49 -3.50 6.48
CA ASP A 41 17.25 -3.63 5.24
C ASP A 41 16.53 -3.05 4.03
N SER A 42 15.30 -2.57 4.20
CA SER A 42 14.51 -1.99 3.11
C SER A 42 15.06 -0.63 2.70
N GLU A 43 15.27 -0.43 1.41
CA GLU A 43 15.84 0.81 0.87
C GLU A 43 14.90 1.49 -0.14
N LEU A 44 14.28 0.70 -1.01
CA LEU A 44 13.44 1.21 -2.10
C LEU A 44 12.07 0.59 -2.06
N VAL A 45 11.05 1.42 -2.21
CA VAL A 45 9.65 1.01 -2.34
C VAL A 45 9.14 1.52 -3.68
N THR A 46 8.54 0.63 -4.47
CA THR A 46 7.87 1.02 -5.70
C THR A 46 6.38 0.74 -5.55
N VAL A 47 5.57 1.74 -5.81
CA VAL A 47 4.11 1.65 -5.73
C VAL A 47 3.53 1.78 -7.14
N TYR A 48 2.76 0.78 -7.56
CA TYR A 48 2.09 0.77 -8.86
C TYR A 48 0.61 1.03 -8.64
N TYR A 49 0.08 2.11 -9.21
CA TYR A 49 -1.36 2.39 -9.07
C TYR A 49 -2.17 1.73 -10.18
N GLY A 50 -3.33 1.21 -9.81
CA GLY A 50 -4.20 0.47 -10.71
C GLY A 50 -5.07 1.35 -11.58
N SER A 51 -5.83 0.71 -12.48
CA SER A 51 -6.69 1.39 -13.44
C SER A 51 -7.81 2.22 -12.81
N ASP A 52 -8.21 1.89 -11.58
CA ASP A 52 -9.26 2.60 -10.86
C ASP A 52 -8.75 3.76 -9.99
N VAL A 53 -7.45 4.03 -10.04
CA VAL A 53 -6.82 5.10 -9.27
C VAL A 53 -6.31 6.17 -10.24
N THR A 54 -6.58 7.44 -9.93
CA THR A 54 -6.03 8.54 -10.74
C THR A 54 -4.60 8.83 -10.33
N ALA A 55 -3.80 9.36 -11.24
CA ALA A 55 -2.42 9.74 -10.94
C ALA A 55 -2.38 10.79 -9.81
N GLU A 56 -3.34 11.69 -9.79
CA GLU A 56 -3.44 12.73 -8.75
C GLU A 56 -3.63 12.13 -7.37
N ASP A 57 -4.54 11.16 -7.24
CA ASP A 57 -4.79 10.48 -5.97
C ASP A 57 -3.58 9.64 -5.55
N ALA A 58 -2.92 9.01 -6.52
CA ALA A 58 -1.72 8.23 -6.25
C ALA A 58 -0.58 9.11 -5.73
N GLU A 59 -0.38 10.28 -6.32
CA GLU A 59 0.65 11.22 -5.88
C GLU A 59 0.39 11.73 -4.46
N ALA A 60 -0.87 12.00 -4.13
CA ALA A 60 -1.24 12.42 -2.78
C ALA A 60 -0.94 11.31 -1.76
N LEU A 61 -1.21 10.06 -2.12
CA LEU A 61 -0.89 8.92 -1.26
C LEU A 61 0.61 8.77 -1.06
N ILE A 62 1.40 8.93 -2.12
CA ILE A 62 2.87 8.82 -2.03
C ILE A 62 3.44 9.85 -1.06
N GLU A 63 2.93 11.06 -1.05
CA GLU A 63 3.37 12.09 -0.09
C GLU A 63 3.16 11.62 1.35
N LYS A 64 2.01 10.99 1.62
CA LYS A 64 1.70 10.47 2.96
C LYS A 64 2.56 9.27 3.32
N LEU A 65 2.80 8.37 2.37
CA LEU A 65 3.68 7.22 2.59
C LEU A 65 5.10 7.68 2.89
N GLN A 66 5.60 8.66 2.15
CA GLN A 66 6.95 9.18 2.35
C GLN A 66 7.08 9.86 3.72
N ALA A 67 6.05 10.59 4.15
CA ALA A 67 6.03 11.21 5.48
C ALA A 67 6.01 10.18 6.60
N SER A 68 5.32 9.04 6.37
CA SER A 68 5.21 7.95 7.34
C SER A 68 6.45 7.07 7.39
N CYS A 69 7.18 6.97 6.28
CA CYS A 69 8.34 6.10 6.13
C CYS A 69 9.52 6.88 5.52
N PRO A 70 10.12 7.81 6.28
CA PRO A 70 11.15 8.71 5.74
C PRO A 70 12.49 8.03 5.46
N ASP A 71 12.69 6.82 5.97
CA ASP A 71 13.97 6.12 5.84
C ASP A 71 14.10 5.32 4.52
N VAL A 72 13.04 5.25 3.74
CA VAL A 72 13.05 4.56 2.45
C VAL A 72 12.71 5.52 1.32
N GLU A 73 13.22 5.23 0.13
CA GLU A 73 12.84 5.96 -1.07
C GLU A 73 11.59 5.34 -1.64
N ILE A 74 10.59 6.16 -1.95
CA ILE A 74 9.32 5.68 -2.51
C ILE A 74 9.14 6.24 -3.92
N GLU A 75 8.96 5.35 -4.89
CA GLU A 75 8.70 5.69 -6.28
C GLU A 75 7.28 5.29 -6.67
N LEU A 76 6.67 6.10 -7.51
CA LEU A 76 5.34 5.85 -8.05
C LEU A 76 5.42 5.52 -9.54
N GLN A 77 4.73 4.44 -9.93
CA GLN A 77 4.64 4.02 -11.32
C GLN A 77 3.18 3.76 -11.69
N GLU A 78 2.83 3.99 -12.96
CA GLU A 78 1.52 3.63 -13.47
C GLU A 78 1.51 2.13 -13.75
N GLY A 79 0.72 1.38 -12.99
CA GLY A 79 0.60 -0.06 -13.17
C GLY A 79 -0.52 -0.45 -14.12
N GLY A 80 -1.64 0.27 -14.05
CA GLY A 80 -2.81 0.00 -14.89
C GLY A 80 -3.51 -1.31 -14.59
N GLN A 81 -3.13 -2.01 -13.52
CA GLN A 81 -3.72 -3.30 -13.18
C GLN A 81 -5.18 -3.14 -12.76
N PRO A 82 -6.04 -4.11 -13.13
CA PRO A 82 -7.42 -4.13 -12.64
C PRO A 82 -7.47 -4.73 -11.24
N ILE A 83 -8.60 -4.54 -10.54
CA ILE A 83 -8.92 -5.14 -9.24
C ILE A 83 -8.16 -4.50 -8.08
N TYR A 84 -6.83 -4.46 -8.13
CA TYR A 84 -6.01 -3.94 -7.04
C TYR A 84 -5.77 -2.45 -7.20
N TYR A 85 -6.05 -1.66 -6.17
CA TYR A 85 -5.77 -0.24 -6.18
C TYR A 85 -4.27 0.03 -6.30
N TYR A 86 -3.48 -0.68 -5.49
CA TYR A 86 -2.03 -0.54 -5.47
C TYR A 86 -1.34 -1.88 -5.36
N LEU A 87 -0.22 -2.00 -6.05
CA LEU A 87 0.74 -3.09 -5.86
C LEU A 87 2.02 -2.45 -5.33
N ILE A 88 2.62 -3.07 -4.31
CA ILE A 88 3.79 -2.51 -3.63
C ILE A 88 4.92 -3.51 -3.67
N SER A 89 6.09 -3.04 -4.12
CA SER A 89 7.32 -3.81 -4.12
C SER A 89 8.29 -3.16 -3.13
N VAL A 90 8.88 -3.96 -2.27
CA VAL A 90 9.88 -3.50 -1.29
C VAL A 90 11.21 -4.19 -1.56
N GLU A 91 12.26 -3.40 -1.69
CA GLU A 91 13.61 -3.89 -1.96
C GLU A 91 14.64 -3.34 -0.99
#